data_4e69371d07ea860fdbdb1a43c6b27dd3
#
_entry.id   4e69371d07ea860fdbdb1a43c6b27dd3
#
_cell.length_a   1.000
_cell.length_b   1.000
_cell.length_c   1.000
_cell.angle_alpha   90.00
_cell.angle_beta   90.00
_cell.angle_gamma   90.00
#
_symmetry.space_group_name_H-M   'P 1'
#
loop_
_entity.id
_entity.type
_entity.pdbx_description
1 polymer ?
#
loop_
_entity_poly.entity_id
_entity_poly.type
_entity_poly.pdbx_seq_one_letter_code
_entity_poly.pdbx_strand_id
1 'polypeptide(L)'
;MSTKQTSIEDQIDANLTAIIGITILSYVEKYVDAKTATFYTIEVKSHITQNTWQIEKRYSEFYSIHEKLSKLFPRLPQIPGKTFSRLTSEQGLNKRKEQLEIFLRDCVKRRDILQNSDFQNFLELDKNAPEVVGNTVTLVYDYKKCPLGVRDFIVIPHREIMCVCCSDMNIISRTNVTLTNFAFGKTKGDDCQIPMGAAFIYQCKPDPKEIYKIHKIWAKPFPKQTGVIHWEDKNEIFSIGLDDGRILSFKAVPNTHYLQMNKICELCFHTDRVMGIAIDPETLKIYTCSTDRCFYVTDLTKTKVDNILVTTSLSGYTNMRMDVKNRRIFLTNETGELSVYSLNTNPPSLVRNLQTSSLSSIRAFHIDYKNNYMFTGNVGGKICIMNLPPQNKEILISEISNFGVGEQKIRVCTNEPNNYELITGDENGRVTIWNLKTGKPIYLWEAHPKSAITQIWYQPEQHLLWTGGKDLRIKIWQLPEKWLSKEVDTFEKNEVSNLTAKLIEEKMEKINSKKDGEEDSDDDDLNGWCYRNF
;
A
#
# COMPACT_ATOMS: atom_id res chain seq x y z
N MET A 1 27.33 19.37 24.57
CA MET A 1 27.47 18.37 23.51
C MET A 1 26.07 18.17 22.93
N SER A 2 25.83 18.78 21.79
CA SER A 2 24.53 18.71 21.08
C SER A 2 24.54 17.44 20.20
N THR A 3 23.84 16.41 20.64
CA THR A 3 23.52 15.26 19.80
C THR A 3 22.55 15.74 18.69
N LYS A 4 23.06 15.86 17.45
CA LYS A 4 22.22 16.02 16.28
C LYS A 4 21.27 14.81 16.22
N GLN A 5 20.01 15.04 16.49
CA GLN A 5 18.96 14.10 16.09
C GLN A 5 19.00 14.01 14.56
N THR A 6 19.52 12.89 14.04
CA THR A 6 19.35 12.51 12.64
C THR A 6 17.85 12.44 12.36
N SER A 7 17.42 13.05 11.28
CA SER A 7 16.00 13.05 10.91
C SER A 7 15.55 11.61 10.65
N ILE A 8 14.27 11.34 10.88
CA ILE A 8 13.67 10.03 10.60
C ILE A 8 13.88 9.65 9.12
N GLU A 9 13.95 10.64 8.23
CA GLU A 9 14.28 10.47 6.80
C GLU A 9 15.70 9.91 6.58
N ASP A 10 16.70 10.37 7.37
CA ASP A 10 18.09 9.87 7.29
C ASP A 10 18.21 8.42 7.79
N GLN A 11 17.35 8.01 8.73
CA GLN A 11 17.33 6.63 9.24
C GLN A 11 16.59 5.67 8.31
N ILE A 12 15.59 6.15 7.58
CA ILE A 12 14.85 5.38 6.55
C ILE A 12 15.77 5.02 5.40
N ASP A 13 16.58 6.01 4.93
CA ASP A 13 17.53 5.80 3.86
C ASP A 13 18.70 4.85 4.25
N ALA A 14 19.05 4.79 5.51
CA ALA A 14 20.13 3.93 6.00
C ALA A 14 19.77 2.43 6.06
N ASN A 15 18.48 2.09 6.16
CA ASN A 15 18.00 0.71 6.31
C ASN A 15 17.44 0.10 5.01
N LEU A 16 17.12 0.90 4.00
CA LEU A 16 16.93 0.42 2.64
C LEU A 16 18.34 0.16 2.06
N THR A 17 18.73 -1.09 1.96
CA THR A 17 19.95 -1.49 1.25
C THR A 17 19.89 -0.81 -0.11
N ALA A 18 20.78 0.15 -0.37
CA ALA A 18 20.84 0.81 -1.66
C ALA A 18 20.98 -0.27 -2.73
N ILE A 19 20.15 -0.21 -3.78
CA ILE A 19 20.21 -1.19 -4.89
C ILE A 19 21.59 -1.16 -5.52
N ILE A 20 22.23 0.02 -5.51
CA ILE A 20 23.60 0.24 -5.99
C ILE A 20 24.47 0.73 -4.83
N GLY A 21 25.55 0.02 -4.59
CA GLY A 21 26.64 0.46 -3.72
C GLY A 21 27.71 1.22 -4.49
N ILE A 22 28.28 2.27 -3.91
CA ILE A 22 29.34 3.07 -4.54
C ILE A 22 30.48 3.31 -3.55
N THR A 23 31.70 3.14 -4.03
CA THR A 23 32.94 3.48 -3.32
C THR A 23 33.94 4.07 -4.28
N ILE A 24 34.58 5.19 -3.95
CA ILE A 24 35.68 5.71 -4.75
C ILE A 24 36.99 5.15 -4.17
N LEU A 25 37.59 4.19 -4.87
CA LEU A 25 38.77 3.46 -4.40
C LEU A 25 40.00 4.36 -4.33
N SER A 26 40.30 5.04 -5.47
CA SER A 26 41.53 5.80 -5.64
C SER A 26 41.34 6.97 -6.60
N TYR A 27 42.38 7.76 -6.74
CA TYR A 27 42.50 8.72 -7.85
C TYR A 27 43.89 8.58 -8.48
N VAL A 28 43.95 8.83 -9.78
CA VAL A 28 45.18 8.76 -10.59
C VAL A 28 45.27 9.99 -11.51
N GLU A 29 46.48 10.55 -11.64
CA GLU A 29 46.73 11.61 -12.61
C GLU A 29 47.11 11.02 -13.96
N LYS A 30 46.38 11.40 -15.02
CA LYS A 30 46.63 10.98 -16.38
C LYS A 30 46.85 12.19 -17.28
N TYR A 31 47.72 12.03 -18.27
CA TYR A 31 47.95 13.04 -19.29
C TYR A 31 46.98 12.81 -20.45
N VAL A 32 46.02 13.72 -20.61
CA VAL A 32 44.95 13.63 -21.63
C VAL A 32 44.77 15.02 -22.25
N ASP A 33 44.65 15.09 -23.58
CA ASP A 33 44.43 16.33 -24.34
C ASP A 33 45.47 17.43 -24.04
N ALA A 34 46.75 17.05 -24.00
CA ALA A 34 47.89 17.94 -23.70
C ALA A 34 47.83 18.59 -22.28
N LYS A 35 47.05 18.02 -21.33
CA LYS A 35 46.92 18.47 -19.94
C LYS A 35 46.88 17.27 -19.00
N THR A 36 47.40 17.45 -17.78
CA THR A 36 47.24 16.46 -16.74
C THR A 36 45.86 16.62 -16.07
N ALA A 37 45.12 15.56 -15.95
CA ALA A 37 43.83 15.52 -15.29
C ALA A 37 43.79 14.41 -14.22
N THR A 38 43.06 14.65 -13.12
CA THR A 38 42.82 13.67 -12.05
C THR A 38 41.58 12.87 -12.37
N PHE A 39 41.73 11.56 -12.45
CA PHE A 39 40.65 10.59 -12.60
C PHE A 39 40.41 9.86 -11.29
N TYR A 40 39.14 9.66 -10.96
CA TYR A 40 38.69 8.92 -9.76
C TYR A 40 38.20 7.54 -10.20
N THR A 41 38.77 6.50 -9.60
CA THR A 41 38.33 5.11 -9.82
C THR A 41 37.16 4.82 -8.88
N ILE A 42 35.99 4.60 -9.46
CA ILE A 42 34.72 4.37 -8.76
C ILE A 42 34.40 2.89 -8.89
N GLU A 43 34.27 2.21 -7.77
CA GLU A 43 33.69 0.88 -7.72
C GLU A 43 32.18 1.00 -7.53
N VAL A 44 31.45 0.34 -8.40
CA VAL A 44 29.98 0.27 -8.39
C VAL A 44 29.58 -1.17 -8.19
N LYS A 45 28.67 -1.43 -7.27
CA LYS A 45 28.17 -2.78 -6.97
C LYS A 45 26.65 -2.83 -7.05
N SER A 46 26.12 -3.75 -7.87
CA SER A 46 24.71 -4.11 -7.82
C SER A 46 24.46 -5.04 -6.63
N HIS A 47 23.60 -4.63 -5.71
CA HIS A 47 23.19 -5.50 -4.59
C HIS A 47 22.13 -6.55 -5.01
N ILE A 48 21.59 -6.44 -6.21
CA ILE A 48 20.65 -7.42 -6.78
C ILE A 48 21.43 -8.61 -7.33
N THR A 49 22.31 -8.37 -8.30
CA THR A 49 23.06 -9.43 -8.99
C THR A 49 24.41 -9.75 -8.34
N GLN A 50 24.83 -8.97 -7.32
CA GLN A 50 26.17 -8.99 -6.72
C GLN A 50 27.29 -8.67 -7.72
N ASN A 51 26.96 -8.18 -8.93
CA ASN A 51 27.95 -7.76 -9.90
C ASN A 51 28.68 -6.50 -9.43
N THR A 52 30.00 -6.45 -9.61
CA THR A 52 30.85 -5.30 -9.26
C THR A 52 31.69 -4.92 -10.45
N TRP A 53 31.75 -3.64 -10.76
CA TRP A 53 32.57 -3.10 -11.86
C TRP A 53 33.23 -1.79 -11.44
N GLN A 54 34.23 -1.37 -12.19
CA GLN A 54 34.95 -0.13 -11.94
C GLN A 54 34.84 0.79 -13.15
N ILE A 55 34.63 2.07 -12.88
CA ILE A 55 34.62 3.14 -13.87
C ILE A 55 35.59 4.22 -13.45
N GLU A 56 36.15 4.93 -14.43
CA GLU A 56 37.01 6.09 -14.18
C GLU A 56 36.34 7.36 -14.68
N LYS A 57 36.23 8.34 -13.82
CA LYS A 57 35.60 9.63 -14.12
C LYS A 57 36.47 10.78 -13.62
N ARG A 58 36.64 11.82 -14.45
CA ARG A 58 37.30 13.06 -14.04
C ARG A 58 36.32 14.04 -13.40
N TYR A 59 36.80 14.97 -12.58
CA TYR A 59 35.96 15.93 -11.86
C TYR A 59 34.98 16.71 -12.80
N SER A 60 35.38 17.05 -14.03
CA SER A 60 34.50 17.73 -14.95
C SER A 60 33.28 16.92 -15.39
N GLU A 61 33.36 15.60 -15.37
CA GLU A 61 32.21 14.71 -15.64
C GLU A 61 31.23 14.69 -14.47
N PHE A 62 31.72 14.67 -13.23
CA PHE A 62 30.88 14.86 -12.05
C PHE A 62 30.16 16.21 -12.06
N TYR A 63 30.86 17.27 -12.47
CA TYR A 63 30.26 18.58 -12.58
C TYR A 63 29.17 18.62 -13.66
N SER A 64 29.43 18.03 -14.81
CA SER A 64 28.48 17.94 -15.93
C SER A 64 27.22 17.19 -15.54
N ILE A 65 27.34 16.02 -14.88
CA ILE A 65 26.18 15.26 -14.44
C ILE A 65 25.42 16.02 -13.36
N HIS A 66 26.09 16.65 -12.39
CA HIS A 66 25.43 17.47 -11.39
C HIS A 66 24.65 18.64 -12.02
N GLU A 67 25.22 19.33 -13.01
CA GLU A 67 24.55 20.43 -13.71
C GLU A 67 23.28 19.96 -14.45
N LYS A 68 23.32 18.79 -15.08
CA LYS A 68 22.15 18.19 -15.74
C LYS A 68 21.06 17.83 -14.72
N LEU A 69 21.44 17.13 -13.66
CA LEU A 69 20.52 16.67 -12.64
C LEU A 69 19.89 17.84 -11.85
N SER A 70 20.66 18.90 -11.58
CA SER A 70 20.16 20.07 -10.83
C SER A 70 19.03 20.82 -11.52
N LYS A 71 18.93 20.72 -12.86
CA LYS A 71 17.82 21.28 -13.65
C LYS A 71 16.53 20.48 -13.51
N LEU A 72 16.63 19.19 -13.15
CA LEU A 72 15.50 18.25 -13.12
C LEU A 72 15.05 17.95 -11.69
N PHE A 73 15.99 17.90 -10.74
CA PHE A 73 15.73 17.42 -9.40
C PHE A 73 15.96 18.53 -8.36
N PRO A 74 14.92 18.96 -7.64
CA PRO A 74 15.08 19.88 -6.50
C PRO A 74 15.85 19.17 -5.37
N ARG A 75 16.66 19.96 -4.61
CA ARG A 75 17.45 19.46 -3.48
C ARG A 75 18.44 18.35 -3.84
N LEU A 76 19.12 18.53 -4.96
CA LEU A 76 20.22 17.63 -5.33
C LEU A 76 21.37 17.73 -4.31
N PRO A 77 22.01 16.60 -3.93
CA PRO A 77 23.21 16.63 -3.13
C PRO A 77 24.30 17.51 -3.74
N GLN A 78 25.05 18.23 -2.92
CA GLN A 78 26.06 19.16 -3.38
C GLN A 78 27.35 18.44 -3.76
N ILE A 79 28.04 18.95 -4.79
CA ILE A 79 29.40 18.52 -5.13
C ILE A 79 30.42 19.54 -4.66
N PRO A 80 31.71 19.13 -4.46
CA PRO A 80 32.79 20.07 -4.16
C PRO A 80 32.86 21.16 -5.23
N GLY A 81 33.08 22.41 -4.82
CA GLY A 81 33.18 23.55 -5.74
C GLY A 81 34.35 23.43 -6.71
N LYS A 82 34.24 24.05 -7.89
CA LYS A 82 35.38 24.20 -8.82
C LYS A 82 36.47 25.06 -8.18
N THR A 83 37.70 24.58 -8.21
CA THR A 83 38.88 25.38 -7.86
C THR A 83 39.42 26.08 -9.08
N PHE A 84 39.84 27.36 -8.97
CA PHE A 84 40.42 28.13 -10.08
C PHE A 84 41.80 27.58 -10.50
N SER A 85 42.52 26.97 -9.54
CA SER A 85 43.79 26.30 -9.79
C SER A 85 43.63 24.79 -9.67
N ARG A 86 44.51 24.05 -10.36
CA ARG A 86 44.58 22.60 -10.23
C ARG A 86 44.87 22.22 -8.78
N LEU A 87 44.08 21.29 -8.24
CA LEU A 87 44.31 20.75 -6.91
C LEU A 87 45.43 19.72 -6.97
N THR A 88 46.57 20.02 -6.38
CA THR A 88 47.78 19.17 -6.41
C THR A 88 48.16 18.62 -5.05
N SER A 89 47.60 19.16 -3.96
CA SER A 89 47.89 18.66 -2.61
C SER A 89 47.14 17.35 -2.37
N GLU A 90 47.80 16.34 -1.86
CA GLU A 90 47.23 15.04 -1.53
C GLU A 90 46.03 15.16 -0.56
N GLN A 91 46.16 16.03 0.45
CA GLN A 91 45.07 16.31 1.37
C GLN A 91 43.82 16.90 0.69
N GLY A 92 44.02 17.80 -0.26
CA GLY A 92 42.94 18.40 -1.07
C GLY A 92 42.25 17.39 -1.98
N LEU A 93 43.02 16.50 -2.61
CA LEU A 93 42.53 15.45 -3.48
C LEU A 93 41.74 14.40 -2.69
N ASN A 94 42.21 13.99 -1.51
CA ASN A 94 41.52 13.07 -0.62
C ASN A 94 40.20 13.67 -0.12
N LYS A 95 40.18 14.91 0.32
CA LYS A 95 38.94 15.60 0.72
C LYS A 95 37.93 15.67 -0.43
N ARG A 96 38.38 15.96 -1.65
CA ARG A 96 37.51 15.98 -2.84
C ARG A 96 36.97 14.58 -3.17
N LYS A 97 37.79 13.55 -3.07
CA LYS A 97 37.40 12.15 -3.23
C LYS A 97 36.24 11.80 -2.29
N GLU A 98 36.38 12.07 -0.99
CA GLU A 98 35.34 11.83 0.02
C GLU A 98 34.03 12.56 -0.30
N GLN A 99 34.11 13.84 -0.67
CA GLN A 99 32.91 14.63 -1.01
C GLN A 99 32.21 14.11 -2.26
N LEU A 100 32.96 13.66 -3.29
CA LEU A 100 32.39 13.06 -4.48
C LEU A 100 31.74 11.69 -4.19
N GLU A 101 32.34 10.91 -3.29
CA GLU A 101 31.75 9.64 -2.85
C GLU A 101 30.43 9.87 -2.11
N ILE A 102 30.37 10.83 -1.19
CA ILE A 102 29.14 11.21 -0.48
C ILE A 102 28.07 11.64 -1.51
N PHE A 103 28.41 12.50 -2.47
CA PHE A 103 27.49 12.92 -3.53
C PHE A 103 26.89 11.72 -4.28
N LEU A 104 27.73 10.79 -4.74
CA LEU A 104 27.24 9.62 -5.47
C LEU A 104 26.40 8.70 -4.60
N ARG A 105 26.81 8.45 -3.35
CA ARG A 105 26.04 7.64 -2.41
C ARG A 105 24.67 8.23 -2.13
N ASP A 106 24.55 9.54 -2.02
CA ASP A 106 23.27 10.20 -1.80
C ASP A 106 22.41 10.22 -3.08
N CYS A 107 23.03 10.31 -4.26
CA CYS A 107 22.31 10.19 -5.52
C CYS A 107 21.72 8.78 -5.73
N VAL A 108 22.46 7.71 -5.44
CA VAL A 108 21.96 6.33 -5.64
C VAL A 108 20.89 5.93 -4.64
N LYS A 109 20.82 6.58 -3.47
CA LYS A 109 19.69 6.41 -2.53
C LYS A 109 18.39 7.00 -3.08
N ARG A 110 18.49 8.02 -3.92
CA ARG A 110 17.35 8.68 -4.55
C ARG A 110 16.97 7.95 -5.83
N ARG A 111 15.86 7.25 -5.80
CA ARG A 111 15.38 6.45 -6.93
C ARG A 111 15.01 7.28 -8.14
N ASP A 112 14.45 8.49 -7.93
CA ASP A 112 14.17 9.44 -9.01
C ASP A 112 15.44 9.83 -9.78
N ILE A 113 16.59 9.96 -9.09
CA ILE A 113 17.89 10.22 -9.72
C ILE A 113 18.44 8.95 -10.37
N LEU A 114 18.34 7.80 -9.71
CA LEU A 114 18.82 6.52 -10.23
C LEU A 114 18.09 6.11 -11.53
N GLN A 115 16.86 6.55 -11.71
CA GLN A 115 16.05 6.35 -12.93
C GLN A 115 16.42 7.29 -14.08
N ASN A 116 17.22 8.32 -13.83
CA ASN A 116 17.61 9.27 -14.86
C ASN A 116 18.64 8.65 -15.80
N SER A 117 18.39 8.68 -17.11
CA SER A 117 19.25 8.08 -18.13
C SER A 117 20.67 8.65 -18.17
N ASP A 118 20.84 9.97 -17.94
CA ASP A 118 22.18 10.57 -17.86
C ASP A 118 22.97 10.03 -16.67
N PHE A 119 22.31 9.81 -15.52
CA PHE A 119 22.96 9.26 -14.33
C PHE A 119 23.25 7.76 -14.47
N GLN A 120 22.34 7.01 -15.12
CA GLN A 120 22.56 5.59 -15.46
C GLN A 120 23.76 5.42 -16.39
N ASN A 121 23.84 6.26 -17.45
CA ASN A 121 24.98 6.29 -18.37
C ASN A 121 26.29 6.69 -17.67
N PHE A 122 26.23 7.64 -16.72
CA PHE A 122 27.41 8.05 -15.95
C PHE A 122 27.99 6.88 -15.14
N LEU A 123 27.13 6.04 -14.55
CA LEU A 123 27.51 4.85 -13.78
C LEU A 123 27.65 3.57 -14.64
N GLU A 124 27.38 3.64 -15.93
CA GLU A 124 27.39 2.52 -16.88
C GLU A 124 26.47 1.37 -16.47
N LEU A 125 25.29 1.71 -15.91
CA LEU A 125 24.33 0.74 -15.42
C LEU A 125 23.74 -0.11 -16.53
N ASP A 126 23.50 0.45 -17.72
CA ASP A 126 22.91 -0.28 -18.87
C ASP A 126 23.70 -1.53 -19.23
N LYS A 127 25.03 -1.47 -19.10
CA LYS A 127 25.93 -2.57 -19.43
C LYS A 127 26.11 -3.56 -18.29
N ASN A 128 26.20 -3.05 -17.05
CA ASN A 128 26.70 -3.80 -15.91
C ASN A 128 25.60 -4.18 -14.91
N ALA A 129 24.47 -3.47 -14.91
CA ALA A 129 23.31 -3.72 -14.06
C ALA A 129 22.01 -3.40 -14.81
N PRO A 130 21.74 -4.05 -15.97
CA PRO A 130 20.53 -3.79 -16.76
C PRO A 130 19.25 -4.04 -15.97
N GLU A 131 19.30 -4.90 -14.96
CA GLU A 131 18.23 -5.13 -14.02
C GLU A 131 17.83 -3.89 -13.22
N VAL A 132 18.74 -2.97 -12.96
CA VAL A 132 18.46 -1.70 -12.26
C VAL A 132 17.77 -0.73 -13.21
N VAL A 133 18.17 -0.71 -14.47
CA VAL A 133 17.65 0.19 -15.52
C VAL A 133 16.23 -0.21 -15.93
N GLY A 134 15.97 -1.50 -16.10
CA GLY A 134 14.66 -2.02 -16.53
C GLY A 134 13.66 -2.25 -15.39
N ASN A 135 14.05 -2.08 -14.12
CA ASN A 135 13.32 -2.59 -12.96
C ASN A 135 12.78 -1.48 -12.06
N THR A 136 12.19 -0.47 -12.67
CA THR A 136 11.70 0.71 -11.96
C THR A 136 10.19 0.86 -12.07
N VAL A 137 9.57 1.33 -10.99
CA VAL A 137 8.17 1.73 -11.00
C VAL A 137 8.05 3.08 -11.69
N THR A 138 7.27 3.16 -12.75
CA THR A 138 7.05 4.40 -13.49
C THR A 138 5.65 4.93 -13.31
N LEU A 139 5.52 6.24 -13.04
CA LEU A 139 4.23 6.90 -13.04
C LEU A 139 3.76 7.05 -14.50
N VAL A 140 2.67 6.36 -14.83
CA VAL A 140 2.13 6.36 -16.21
C VAL A 140 0.90 7.26 -16.35
N TYR A 141 0.19 7.53 -15.25
CA TYR A 141 -0.96 8.42 -15.26
C TYR A 141 -1.18 9.09 -13.91
N ASP A 142 -1.53 10.39 -13.89
CA ASP A 142 -1.82 11.18 -12.69
C ASP A 142 -3.16 11.90 -12.87
N TYR A 143 -4.24 11.33 -12.34
CA TYR A 143 -5.55 11.93 -12.36
C TYR A 143 -5.71 12.94 -11.22
N LYS A 144 -5.71 14.25 -11.57
CA LYS A 144 -5.71 15.40 -10.63
C LYS A 144 -7.08 16.05 -10.45
N LYS A 145 -8.14 15.42 -10.95
CA LYS A 145 -9.48 16.05 -11.00
C LYS A 145 -10.46 15.49 -9.96
N CYS A 146 -9.98 14.75 -8.94
CA CYS A 146 -10.84 14.40 -7.82
C CYS A 146 -11.15 15.68 -7.02
N PRO A 147 -12.43 16.02 -6.79
CA PRO A 147 -12.81 17.28 -6.16
C PRO A 147 -12.53 17.31 -4.66
N LEU A 148 -12.45 16.17 -4.02
CA LEU A 148 -12.19 15.95 -2.59
C LEU A 148 -11.17 14.84 -2.41
N GLY A 149 -10.66 14.65 -1.20
CA GLY A 149 -9.73 13.55 -0.88
C GLY A 149 -10.33 12.18 -1.19
N VAL A 150 -9.61 11.36 -1.95
CA VAL A 150 -10.05 10.00 -2.27
C VAL A 150 -10.09 9.18 -0.98
N ARG A 151 -11.22 8.51 -0.72
CA ARG A 151 -11.42 7.64 0.44
C ARG A 151 -11.33 6.18 0.05
N ASP A 152 -11.99 5.85 -1.04
CA ASP A 152 -12.04 4.50 -1.58
C ASP A 152 -12.28 4.55 -3.08
N PHE A 153 -11.78 3.56 -3.83
CA PHE A 153 -12.11 3.37 -5.22
C PHE A 153 -12.10 1.89 -5.60
N ILE A 154 -12.89 1.56 -6.62
CA ILE A 154 -12.98 0.22 -7.20
C ILE A 154 -12.87 0.37 -8.71
N VAL A 155 -11.97 -0.37 -9.35
CA VAL A 155 -11.84 -0.43 -10.80
C VAL A 155 -12.50 -1.70 -11.31
N ILE A 156 -13.33 -1.57 -12.33
CA ILE A 156 -14.04 -2.66 -12.98
C ILE A 156 -13.64 -2.69 -14.47
N PRO A 157 -12.52 -3.35 -14.82
CA PRO A 157 -11.89 -3.23 -16.14
C PRO A 157 -12.79 -3.71 -17.27
N HIS A 158 -13.47 -4.83 -17.11
CA HIS A 158 -14.36 -5.39 -18.16
C HIS A 158 -15.60 -4.54 -18.44
N ARG A 159 -15.92 -3.58 -17.57
CA ARG A 159 -16.96 -2.58 -17.78
C ARG A 159 -16.41 -1.21 -18.16
N GLU A 160 -15.07 -1.07 -18.18
CA GLU A 160 -14.39 0.20 -18.42
C GLU A 160 -14.82 1.31 -17.46
N ILE A 161 -15.10 0.98 -16.19
CA ILE A 161 -15.51 1.97 -15.19
C ILE A 161 -14.66 1.92 -13.93
N MET A 162 -14.61 3.05 -13.24
CA MET A 162 -14.06 3.21 -11.90
C MET A 162 -15.09 3.92 -11.03
N CYS A 163 -15.43 3.32 -9.91
CA CYS A 163 -16.25 3.93 -8.86
C CYS A 163 -15.31 4.55 -7.82
N VAL A 164 -15.59 5.77 -7.40
CA VAL A 164 -14.75 6.52 -6.44
C VAL A 164 -15.64 7.19 -5.41
N CYS A 165 -15.28 7.12 -4.14
CA CYS A 165 -15.83 8.04 -3.14
C CYS A 165 -14.75 8.98 -2.60
N CYS A 166 -15.16 10.21 -2.36
CA CYS A 166 -14.30 11.29 -1.91
C CYS A 166 -14.92 12.02 -0.73
N SER A 167 -14.09 12.49 0.19
CA SER A 167 -14.55 13.29 1.33
C SER A 167 -13.67 14.49 1.58
N ASP A 168 -14.25 15.54 2.13
CA ASP A 168 -13.46 16.65 2.68
C ASP A 168 -12.78 16.17 3.97
N MET A 169 -11.46 16.10 3.92
CA MET A 169 -10.62 15.64 5.03
C MET A 169 -10.15 16.78 5.93
N ASN A 170 -10.31 18.01 5.47
CA ASN A 170 -9.89 19.22 6.19
C ASN A 170 -11.05 20.20 6.29
N ILE A 171 -11.60 20.36 7.48
CA ILE A 171 -12.68 21.32 7.81
C ILE A 171 -12.29 22.81 7.53
N ILE A 172 -11.06 23.07 7.12
CA ILE A 172 -10.46 24.42 7.07
C ILE A 172 -10.53 25.08 5.68
N SER A 173 -10.75 24.35 4.60
CA SER A 173 -10.80 24.97 3.27
C SER A 173 -12.22 25.42 2.88
N ARG A 174 -12.71 26.45 3.54
CA ARG A 174 -14.04 27.06 3.29
C ARG A 174 -14.16 27.88 1.99
N THR A 175 -13.27 27.74 1.04
CA THR A 175 -13.32 28.49 -0.25
C THR A 175 -14.04 27.74 -1.37
N ASN A 176 -14.89 26.76 -1.06
CA ASN A 176 -15.26 25.69 -1.98
C ASN A 176 -16.61 25.79 -2.69
N VAL A 177 -17.30 26.93 -2.67
CA VAL A 177 -18.50 27.14 -3.51
C VAL A 177 -18.15 26.94 -5.00
N THR A 178 -16.95 27.33 -5.41
CA THR A 178 -16.45 27.18 -6.78
C THR A 178 -16.17 25.69 -7.14
N LEU A 179 -15.64 24.90 -6.20
CA LEU A 179 -15.38 23.47 -6.40
C LEU A 179 -16.66 22.65 -6.49
N THR A 180 -17.67 22.99 -5.69
CA THR A 180 -18.98 22.35 -5.74
C THR A 180 -19.66 22.57 -7.10
N ASN A 181 -19.60 23.80 -7.61
CA ASN A 181 -20.15 24.14 -8.93
C ASN A 181 -19.39 23.44 -10.07
N PHE A 182 -18.07 23.24 -9.92
CA PHE A 182 -17.26 22.54 -10.90
C PHE A 182 -17.53 21.02 -10.91
N ALA A 183 -17.70 20.42 -9.72
CA ALA A 183 -17.92 18.97 -9.60
C ALA A 183 -19.34 18.53 -9.96
N PHE A 184 -20.36 19.32 -9.62
CA PHE A 184 -21.77 18.90 -9.71
C PHE A 184 -22.62 19.77 -10.65
N GLY A 185 -22.06 20.84 -11.26
CA GLY A 185 -22.80 21.82 -12.04
C GLY A 185 -23.55 22.82 -11.14
N LYS A 186 -24.14 23.86 -11.75
CA LYS A 186 -24.96 24.84 -11.03
C LYS A 186 -26.25 24.18 -10.54
N THR A 187 -26.34 23.89 -9.25
CA THR A 187 -27.62 23.52 -8.62
C THR A 187 -28.47 24.77 -8.46
N LYS A 188 -29.60 24.82 -9.14
CA LYS A 188 -30.66 25.82 -8.89
C LYS A 188 -31.45 25.34 -7.67
N GLY A 189 -31.38 26.01 -6.55
CA GLY A 189 -32.20 25.75 -5.37
C GLY A 189 -31.54 26.25 -4.08
N ASP A 190 -32.31 26.93 -3.28
CA ASP A 190 -31.97 27.41 -1.95
C ASP A 190 -31.61 26.25 -1.01
N ASP A 191 -30.69 26.44 -0.12
CA ASP A 191 -30.07 25.46 0.80
C ASP A 191 -28.89 24.64 0.22
N CYS A 192 -27.91 25.31 -0.35
CA CYS A 192 -26.61 24.72 -0.65
C CYS A 192 -25.82 24.41 0.63
N GLN A 193 -26.12 23.30 1.31
CA GLN A 193 -25.16 22.71 2.23
C GLN A 193 -23.94 22.25 1.41
N ILE A 194 -22.76 22.74 1.76
CA ILE A 194 -21.50 22.33 1.14
C ILE A 194 -21.39 20.82 1.32
N PRO A 195 -21.30 20.02 0.24
CA PRO A 195 -21.21 18.57 0.39
C PRO A 195 -19.90 18.22 1.08
N MET A 196 -19.99 17.41 2.15
CA MET A 196 -18.83 16.88 2.86
C MET A 196 -18.27 15.62 2.22
N GLY A 197 -19.06 14.97 1.38
CA GLY A 197 -18.69 13.76 0.64
C GLY A 197 -19.33 13.70 -0.73
N ALA A 198 -18.79 12.86 -1.59
CA ALA A 198 -19.33 12.63 -2.92
C ALA A 198 -18.92 11.23 -3.42
N ALA A 199 -19.76 10.67 -4.28
CA ALA A 199 -19.42 9.48 -5.04
C ALA A 199 -19.52 9.74 -6.54
N PHE A 200 -18.66 9.07 -7.29
CA PHE A 200 -18.51 9.23 -8.72
C PHE A 200 -18.42 7.89 -9.41
N ILE A 201 -18.91 7.83 -10.64
CA ILE A 201 -18.55 6.79 -11.59
C ILE A 201 -17.82 7.48 -12.74
N TYR A 202 -16.64 7.00 -13.04
CA TYR A 202 -15.83 7.41 -14.17
C TYR A 202 -15.80 6.32 -15.22
N GLN A 203 -15.85 6.69 -16.47
CA GLN A 203 -15.48 5.82 -17.57
C GLN A 203 -13.96 5.85 -17.70
N CYS A 204 -13.34 4.68 -17.77
CA CYS A 204 -11.89 4.49 -17.87
C CYS A 204 -11.59 3.68 -19.13
N LYS A 205 -11.54 4.36 -20.30
CA LYS A 205 -11.21 3.71 -21.56
C LYS A 205 -9.71 3.65 -21.77
N PRO A 206 -9.16 2.50 -22.17
CA PRO A 206 -7.77 2.44 -22.63
C PRO A 206 -7.54 3.42 -23.78
N ASP A 207 -6.44 4.13 -23.75
CA ASP A 207 -6.05 5.10 -24.77
C ASP A 207 -4.59 4.87 -25.19
N PRO A 208 -4.29 4.76 -26.49
CA PRO A 208 -2.92 4.51 -26.95
C PRO A 208 -1.91 5.62 -26.62
N LYS A 209 -2.40 6.85 -26.35
CA LYS A 209 -1.55 8.02 -26.08
C LYS A 209 -1.39 8.31 -24.59
N GLU A 210 -2.46 8.10 -23.81
CA GLU A 210 -2.53 8.48 -22.39
C GLU A 210 -2.74 7.29 -21.45
N ILE A 211 -2.62 6.03 -21.95
CA ILE A 211 -2.94 4.78 -21.26
C ILE A 211 -4.42 4.67 -20.91
N TYR A 212 -5.01 5.70 -20.31
CA TYR A 212 -6.44 5.78 -20.02
C TYR A 212 -7.00 7.18 -20.29
N LYS A 213 -8.18 7.22 -20.91
CA LYS A 213 -9.07 8.39 -20.88
C LYS A 213 -10.08 8.21 -19.77
N ILE A 214 -10.00 9.07 -18.76
CA ILE A 214 -10.88 9.03 -17.60
C ILE A 214 -11.89 10.18 -17.67
N HIS A 215 -13.18 9.85 -17.80
CA HIS A 215 -14.28 10.80 -17.89
C HIS A 215 -15.31 10.54 -16.81
N LYS A 216 -15.72 11.58 -16.10
CA LYS A 216 -16.82 11.49 -15.15
C LYS A 216 -18.14 11.29 -15.88
N ILE A 217 -18.87 10.22 -15.56
CA ILE A 217 -20.17 9.91 -16.16
C ILE A 217 -21.33 10.06 -15.18
N TRP A 218 -21.10 9.82 -13.89
CA TRP A 218 -22.11 9.99 -12.86
C TRP A 218 -21.48 10.61 -11.59
N ALA A 219 -22.29 11.39 -10.85
CA ALA A 219 -21.86 11.98 -9.59
C ALA A 219 -23.05 12.16 -8.63
N LYS A 220 -22.79 11.91 -7.33
CA LYS A 220 -23.76 12.16 -6.27
C LYS A 220 -23.07 12.80 -5.07
N PRO A 221 -23.47 14.04 -4.68
CA PRO A 221 -23.02 14.69 -3.46
C PRO A 221 -23.77 14.15 -2.24
N PHE A 222 -23.10 14.19 -1.07
CA PHE A 222 -23.65 13.83 0.21
C PHE A 222 -23.36 14.90 1.27
N PRO A 223 -24.31 15.17 2.20
CA PRO A 223 -24.12 16.13 3.27
C PRO A 223 -23.16 15.64 4.35
N LYS A 224 -22.78 14.36 4.33
CA LYS A 224 -21.83 13.71 5.23
C LYS A 224 -20.68 13.10 4.45
N GLN A 225 -19.58 12.84 5.14
CA GLN A 225 -18.41 12.20 4.54
C GLN A 225 -18.76 10.78 4.08
N THR A 226 -18.18 10.40 2.94
CA THR A 226 -18.24 9.02 2.43
C THR A 226 -17.06 8.24 3.00
N GLY A 227 -17.24 6.97 3.33
CA GLY A 227 -16.21 6.12 3.95
C GLY A 227 -15.77 4.96 3.06
N VAL A 228 -16.72 4.19 2.59
CA VAL A 228 -16.51 2.93 1.86
C VAL A 228 -17.47 2.82 0.71
N ILE A 229 -17.05 2.13 -0.36
CA ILE A 229 -17.92 1.78 -1.49
C ILE A 229 -17.86 0.29 -1.78
N HIS A 230 -18.91 -0.19 -2.43
CA HIS A 230 -18.99 -1.54 -2.95
C HIS A 230 -19.68 -1.53 -4.32
N TRP A 231 -19.14 -2.29 -5.26
CA TRP A 231 -19.74 -2.57 -6.55
C TRP A 231 -20.10 -4.05 -6.61
N GLU A 232 -21.39 -4.35 -6.78
CA GLU A 232 -21.85 -5.70 -7.06
C GLU A 232 -22.09 -5.84 -8.58
N ASP A 233 -21.32 -6.70 -9.21
CA ASP A 233 -21.14 -6.72 -10.65
C ASP A 233 -22.28 -7.38 -11.43
N LYS A 234 -22.86 -8.46 -10.90
CA LYS A 234 -23.92 -9.23 -11.57
C LYS A 234 -25.21 -8.42 -11.74
N ASN A 235 -25.59 -7.67 -10.71
CA ASN A 235 -26.81 -6.87 -10.69
C ASN A 235 -26.57 -5.38 -10.91
N GLU A 236 -25.30 -4.96 -11.11
CA GLU A 236 -24.88 -3.58 -11.33
C GLU A 236 -25.34 -2.63 -10.20
N ILE A 237 -25.06 -3.04 -8.96
CA ILE A 237 -25.43 -2.27 -7.76
C ILE A 237 -24.20 -1.58 -7.20
N PHE A 238 -24.28 -0.26 -7.08
CA PHE A 238 -23.29 0.59 -6.44
C PHE A 238 -23.76 1.03 -5.05
N SER A 239 -23.06 0.63 -4.01
CA SER A 239 -23.40 0.96 -2.62
C SER A 239 -22.33 1.84 -1.98
N ILE A 240 -22.76 2.78 -1.14
CA ILE A 240 -21.93 3.81 -0.52
C ILE A 240 -22.27 3.88 0.96
N GLY A 241 -21.26 3.73 1.81
CA GLY A 241 -21.35 3.93 3.25
C GLY A 241 -20.89 5.32 3.66
N LEU A 242 -21.64 5.96 4.54
CA LEU A 242 -21.36 7.29 5.08
C LEU A 242 -20.80 7.22 6.49
N ASP A 243 -20.16 8.32 6.92
CA ASP A 243 -19.61 8.45 8.26
C ASP A 243 -20.70 8.66 9.36
N ASP A 244 -21.96 8.86 8.98
CA ASP A 244 -23.10 8.94 9.90
C ASP A 244 -23.90 7.63 9.99
N GLY A 245 -23.37 6.54 9.43
CA GLY A 245 -23.98 5.21 9.51
C GLY A 245 -25.00 4.91 8.40
N ARG A 246 -25.33 5.88 7.55
CA ARG A 246 -26.23 5.62 6.42
C ARG A 246 -25.52 4.87 5.28
N ILE A 247 -26.30 4.01 4.63
CA ILE A 247 -25.88 3.27 3.45
C ILE A 247 -26.88 3.55 2.33
N LEU A 248 -26.38 3.97 1.19
CA LEU A 248 -27.21 4.19 0.01
C LEU A 248 -26.77 3.24 -1.11
N SER A 249 -27.74 2.57 -1.72
CA SER A 249 -27.49 1.69 -2.87
C SER A 249 -28.22 2.19 -4.11
N PHE A 250 -27.52 2.14 -5.23
CA PHE A 250 -27.98 2.58 -6.52
C PHE A 250 -27.82 1.45 -7.53
N LYS A 251 -28.81 1.26 -8.39
CA LYS A 251 -28.77 0.30 -9.49
C LYS A 251 -28.63 1.04 -10.81
N ALA A 252 -27.77 0.55 -11.70
CA ALA A 252 -27.62 1.09 -13.04
C ALA A 252 -28.92 0.95 -13.84
N VAL A 253 -29.29 2.00 -14.57
CA VAL A 253 -30.40 1.93 -15.51
C VAL A 253 -29.90 1.28 -16.80
N PRO A 254 -30.53 0.22 -17.28
CA PRO A 254 -30.12 -0.48 -18.50
C PRO A 254 -29.96 0.49 -19.68
N ASN A 255 -28.96 0.25 -20.53
CA ASN A 255 -28.69 1.00 -21.76
C ASN A 255 -28.33 2.49 -21.58
N THR A 256 -28.03 2.94 -20.38
CA THR A 256 -27.61 4.33 -20.11
C THR A 256 -26.11 4.50 -19.96
N HIS A 257 -25.33 3.42 -20.08
CA HIS A 257 -23.87 3.43 -19.86
C HIS A 257 -23.49 4.12 -18.54
N TYR A 258 -24.22 3.81 -17.47
CA TYR A 258 -24.03 4.37 -16.10
C TYR A 258 -24.28 5.89 -15.97
N LEU A 259 -24.83 6.55 -16.99
CA LEU A 259 -25.23 7.96 -16.89
C LEU A 259 -26.40 8.16 -15.91
N GLN A 260 -27.20 7.11 -15.71
CA GLN A 260 -28.33 7.12 -14.80
C GLN A 260 -28.24 5.95 -13.82
N MET A 261 -28.35 6.29 -12.55
CA MET A 261 -28.33 5.35 -11.43
C MET A 261 -29.58 5.60 -10.56
N ASN A 262 -30.43 4.62 -10.42
CA ASN A 262 -31.63 4.71 -9.57
C ASN A 262 -31.31 4.29 -8.15
N LYS A 263 -31.65 5.14 -7.16
CA LYS A 263 -31.58 4.76 -5.75
C LYS A 263 -32.55 3.63 -5.48
N ILE A 264 -32.07 2.48 -5.01
CA ILE A 264 -32.89 1.31 -4.69
C ILE A 264 -33.16 1.20 -3.18
N CYS A 265 -32.23 1.64 -2.34
CA CYS A 265 -32.47 1.67 -0.89
C CYS A 265 -31.63 2.74 -0.18
N GLU A 266 -32.08 3.08 1.02
CA GLU A 266 -31.35 3.86 2.01
C GLU A 266 -31.54 3.16 3.36
N LEU A 267 -30.43 2.76 3.99
CA LEU A 267 -30.41 2.05 5.26
C LEU A 267 -29.84 2.98 6.33
N CYS A 268 -30.52 3.07 7.49
CA CYS A 268 -30.23 4.04 8.56
C CYS A 268 -30.19 3.36 9.93
N PHE A 269 -29.51 2.23 10.06
CA PHE A 269 -29.48 1.47 11.32
C PHE A 269 -28.13 1.49 12.03
N HIS A 270 -27.03 1.81 11.32
CA HIS A 270 -25.77 2.10 11.96
C HIS A 270 -25.75 3.50 12.57
N THR A 271 -25.05 3.66 13.69
CA THR A 271 -24.97 4.92 14.44
C THR A 271 -23.63 5.62 14.28
N ASP A 272 -22.68 4.99 13.58
CA ASP A 272 -21.34 5.52 13.32
C ASP A 272 -20.86 5.06 11.94
N ARG A 273 -19.66 5.46 11.57
CA ARG A 273 -19.03 5.24 10.26
C ARG A 273 -19.17 3.80 9.77
N VAL A 274 -19.70 3.65 8.56
CA VAL A 274 -19.73 2.36 7.85
C VAL A 274 -18.32 2.04 7.36
N MET A 275 -17.81 0.86 7.71
CA MET A 275 -16.45 0.42 7.40
C MET A 275 -16.39 -0.71 6.37
N GLY A 276 -17.50 -1.40 6.16
CA GLY A 276 -17.57 -2.45 5.16
C GLY A 276 -18.98 -2.64 4.62
N ILE A 277 -19.06 -2.89 3.33
CA ILE A 277 -20.28 -3.24 2.59
C ILE A 277 -19.94 -4.39 1.66
N ALA A 278 -20.81 -5.40 1.62
CA ALA A 278 -20.74 -6.46 0.62
C ALA A 278 -22.17 -6.90 0.25
N ILE A 279 -22.40 -7.23 -1.01
CA ILE A 279 -23.69 -7.73 -1.51
C ILE A 279 -23.46 -9.13 -2.07
N ASP A 280 -24.27 -10.08 -1.62
CA ASP A 280 -24.30 -11.42 -2.20
C ASP A 280 -25.01 -11.36 -3.56
N PRO A 281 -24.33 -11.70 -4.66
CA PRO A 281 -24.88 -11.59 -6.01
C PRO A 281 -26.07 -12.53 -6.27
N GLU A 282 -26.18 -13.62 -5.51
CA GLU A 282 -27.23 -14.63 -5.68
C GLU A 282 -28.48 -14.31 -4.86
N THR A 283 -28.30 -13.90 -3.62
CA THR A 283 -29.41 -13.68 -2.69
C THR A 283 -29.83 -12.23 -2.56
N LEU A 284 -29.05 -11.29 -3.12
CA LEU A 284 -29.22 -9.84 -2.96
C LEU A 284 -29.30 -9.39 -1.49
N LYS A 285 -28.64 -10.11 -0.60
CA LYS A 285 -28.48 -9.68 0.77
C LYS A 285 -27.26 -8.76 0.86
N ILE A 286 -27.45 -7.61 1.49
CA ILE A 286 -26.39 -6.69 1.82
C ILE A 286 -25.91 -6.93 3.24
N TYR A 287 -24.61 -7.05 3.40
CA TYR A 287 -23.90 -7.22 4.66
C TYR A 287 -23.15 -5.94 4.96
N THR A 288 -23.23 -5.45 6.19
CA THR A 288 -22.64 -4.15 6.55
C THR A 288 -22.05 -4.19 7.94
N CYS A 289 -20.89 -3.56 8.13
CA CYS A 289 -20.24 -3.40 9.42
C CYS A 289 -19.78 -1.95 9.64
N SER A 290 -19.70 -1.55 10.90
CA SER A 290 -19.43 -0.17 11.29
C SER A 290 -18.52 -0.08 12.52
N THR A 291 -17.98 1.12 12.75
CA THR A 291 -17.32 1.48 14.00
C THR A 291 -18.27 1.49 15.21
N ASP A 292 -19.58 1.46 15.00
CA ASP A 292 -20.60 1.24 16.05
C ASP A 292 -20.58 -0.18 16.63
N ARG A 293 -19.66 -1.02 16.19
CA ARG A 293 -19.43 -2.41 16.63
C ARG A 293 -20.49 -3.40 16.15
N CYS A 294 -21.41 -3.00 15.27
CA CYS A 294 -22.49 -3.84 14.78
C CYS A 294 -22.19 -4.42 13.40
N PHE A 295 -22.60 -5.66 13.19
CA PHE A 295 -22.63 -6.35 11.91
C PHE A 295 -24.07 -6.73 11.58
N TYR A 296 -24.59 -6.23 10.44
CA TYR A 296 -25.97 -6.45 10.00
C TYR A 296 -26.05 -7.18 8.67
N VAL A 297 -27.16 -7.85 8.45
CA VAL A 297 -27.60 -8.36 7.16
C VAL A 297 -29.01 -7.85 6.84
N THR A 298 -29.20 -7.42 5.60
CA THR A 298 -30.47 -6.88 5.09
C THR A 298 -30.78 -7.49 3.74
N ASP A 299 -32.02 -7.86 3.51
CA ASP A 299 -32.50 -8.41 2.25
C ASP A 299 -33.02 -7.27 1.36
N LEU A 300 -32.34 -7.01 0.24
CA LEU A 300 -32.68 -5.94 -0.70
C LEU A 300 -33.87 -6.31 -1.61
N THR A 301 -34.32 -7.55 -1.60
CA THR A 301 -35.48 -8.00 -2.41
C THR A 301 -36.82 -7.66 -1.75
N LYS A 302 -36.81 -7.41 -0.45
CA LYS A 302 -38.01 -7.13 0.31
C LYS A 302 -38.42 -5.66 0.23
N THR A 303 -39.71 -5.41 0.05
CA THR A 303 -40.27 -4.04 0.06
C THR A 303 -40.18 -3.38 1.43
N LYS A 304 -40.33 -4.17 2.51
CA LYS A 304 -40.08 -3.74 3.87
C LYS A 304 -38.68 -4.18 4.29
N VAL A 305 -37.84 -3.23 4.59
CA VAL A 305 -36.45 -3.47 4.97
C VAL A 305 -36.43 -4.03 6.38
N ASP A 306 -36.07 -5.31 6.52
CA ASP A 306 -35.83 -5.97 7.81
C ASP A 306 -34.32 -6.09 7.99
N ASN A 307 -33.78 -5.32 8.94
CA ASN A 307 -32.37 -5.39 9.31
C ASN A 307 -32.20 -6.43 10.42
N ILE A 308 -31.38 -7.43 10.16
CA ILE A 308 -31.06 -8.46 11.14
C ILE A 308 -29.68 -8.16 11.71
N LEU A 309 -29.60 -7.89 13.00
CA LEU A 309 -28.34 -7.81 13.71
C LEU A 309 -27.75 -9.22 13.81
N VAL A 310 -26.59 -9.43 13.18
CA VAL A 310 -25.89 -10.71 13.23
C VAL A 310 -25.13 -10.84 14.54
N THR A 311 -24.39 -9.79 14.90
CA THR A 311 -23.60 -9.73 16.13
C THR A 311 -23.14 -8.32 16.46
N THR A 312 -22.69 -8.15 17.71
CA THR A 312 -21.95 -6.98 18.17
C THR A 312 -20.56 -7.41 18.60
N SER A 313 -19.54 -6.61 18.21
CA SER A 313 -18.15 -6.81 18.63
C SER A 313 -17.82 -5.99 19.88
N LEU A 314 -16.75 -6.34 20.57
CA LEU A 314 -16.21 -5.54 21.68
C LEU A 314 -15.61 -4.22 21.22
N SER A 315 -15.12 -4.15 19.97
CA SER A 315 -14.52 -2.96 19.38
C SER A 315 -15.07 -2.69 17.97
N GLY A 316 -14.86 -1.47 17.47
CA GLY A 316 -15.32 -1.05 16.15
C GLY A 316 -14.75 -1.91 15.03
N TYR A 317 -15.57 -2.25 14.05
CA TYR A 317 -15.10 -2.91 12.84
C TYR A 317 -14.30 -1.94 11.97
N THR A 318 -13.29 -2.46 11.26
CA THR A 318 -12.37 -1.66 10.47
C THR A 318 -12.35 -2.05 8.98
N ASN A 319 -12.71 -3.29 8.67
CA ASN A 319 -12.77 -3.76 7.28
C ASN A 319 -13.68 -4.96 7.14
N MET A 320 -14.15 -5.21 5.92
CA MET A 320 -14.94 -6.40 5.56
C MET A 320 -14.54 -6.89 4.16
N ARG A 321 -14.50 -8.21 3.99
CA ARG A 321 -14.37 -8.85 2.68
C ARG A 321 -15.29 -10.05 2.60
N MET A 322 -15.94 -10.23 1.44
CA MET A 322 -16.78 -11.40 1.16
C MET A 322 -16.09 -12.34 0.18
N ASP A 323 -16.05 -13.59 0.55
CA ASP A 323 -15.67 -14.71 -0.31
C ASP A 323 -16.97 -15.38 -0.81
N VAL A 324 -17.43 -14.93 -1.95
CA VAL A 324 -18.69 -15.42 -2.55
C VAL A 324 -18.59 -16.91 -2.87
N LYS A 325 -17.44 -17.36 -3.40
CA LYS A 325 -17.22 -18.75 -3.80
C LYS A 325 -17.36 -19.74 -2.64
N ASN A 326 -16.78 -19.41 -1.50
CA ASN A 326 -16.81 -20.27 -0.31
C ASN A 326 -17.88 -19.85 0.71
N ARG A 327 -18.76 -18.93 0.34
CA ARG A 327 -19.88 -18.48 1.18
C ARG A 327 -19.44 -18.01 2.56
N ARG A 328 -18.47 -17.06 2.63
CA ARG A 328 -17.90 -16.55 3.87
C ARG A 328 -17.77 -15.04 3.85
N ILE A 329 -17.81 -14.44 5.05
CA ILE A 329 -17.45 -13.04 5.30
C ILE A 329 -16.35 -12.99 6.34
N PHE A 330 -15.39 -12.13 6.09
CA PHE A 330 -14.28 -11.81 6.99
C PHE A 330 -14.48 -10.39 7.51
N LEU A 331 -14.38 -10.22 8.81
CA LEU A 331 -14.47 -8.94 9.51
C LEU A 331 -13.19 -8.70 10.31
N THR A 332 -12.66 -7.50 10.27
CA THR A 332 -11.54 -7.09 11.12
C THR A 332 -11.96 -5.94 12.03
N ASN A 333 -11.32 -5.81 13.18
CA ASN A 333 -11.68 -4.80 14.17
C ASN A 333 -10.47 -4.00 14.70
N GLU A 334 -10.74 -3.06 15.61
CA GLU A 334 -9.74 -2.15 16.19
C GLU A 334 -8.83 -2.82 17.22
N THR A 335 -9.16 -3.99 17.72
CA THR A 335 -8.36 -4.76 18.69
C THR A 335 -7.49 -5.84 18.04
N GLY A 336 -7.42 -5.86 16.71
CA GLY A 336 -6.57 -6.81 15.99
C GLY A 336 -7.20 -8.20 15.79
N GLU A 337 -8.51 -8.32 15.96
CA GLU A 337 -9.24 -9.56 15.75
C GLU A 337 -9.76 -9.65 14.31
N LEU A 338 -9.71 -10.86 13.75
CA LEU A 338 -10.30 -11.24 12.47
C LEU A 338 -11.36 -12.32 12.70
N SER A 339 -12.61 -12.00 12.43
CA SER A 339 -13.76 -12.91 12.55
C SER A 339 -14.17 -13.46 11.20
N VAL A 340 -14.46 -14.74 11.12
CA VAL A 340 -14.92 -15.43 9.90
C VAL A 340 -16.35 -15.95 10.14
N TYR A 341 -17.27 -15.50 9.27
CA TYR A 341 -18.67 -15.91 9.30
C TYR A 341 -19.04 -16.76 8.09
N SER A 342 -19.85 -17.79 8.30
CA SER A 342 -20.48 -18.59 7.24
C SER A 342 -21.76 -17.93 6.76
N LEU A 343 -21.94 -17.84 5.45
CA LEU A 343 -23.17 -17.38 4.79
C LEU A 343 -24.15 -18.54 4.47
N ASN A 344 -23.85 -19.76 4.92
CA ASN A 344 -24.73 -20.92 4.70
C ASN A 344 -25.92 -20.92 5.66
N THR A 345 -25.89 -20.07 6.67
CA THR A 345 -26.99 -19.86 7.63
C THR A 345 -27.57 -18.45 7.48
N ASN A 346 -28.79 -18.25 7.94
CA ASN A 346 -29.46 -16.96 7.96
C ASN A 346 -30.10 -16.70 9.34
N PRO A 347 -29.54 -15.81 10.17
CA PRO A 347 -28.38 -14.95 9.92
C PRO A 347 -27.06 -15.72 9.79
N PRO A 348 -25.99 -15.08 9.26
CA PRO A 348 -24.65 -15.65 9.22
C PRO A 348 -24.17 -16.12 10.57
N SER A 349 -23.51 -17.29 10.62
CA SER A 349 -22.97 -17.85 11.86
C SER A 349 -21.47 -17.69 11.97
N LEU A 350 -20.97 -17.37 13.15
CA LEU A 350 -19.54 -17.30 13.43
C LEU A 350 -18.90 -18.67 13.27
N VAL A 351 -17.88 -18.76 12.41
CA VAL A 351 -17.10 -19.99 12.22
C VAL A 351 -15.83 -19.94 13.07
N ARG A 352 -15.18 -18.78 13.12
CA ARG A 352 -13.90 -18.64 13.80
C ARG A 352 -13.57 -17.19 14.13
N ASN A 353 -12.93 -16.98 15.28
CA ASN A 353 -12.22 -15.76 15.63
C ASN A 353 -10.72 -16.03 15.66
N LEU A 354 -9.96 -15.13 15.06
CA LEU A 354 -8.52 -15.17 14.99
C LEU A 354 -7.98 -13.88 15.58
N GLN A 355 -7.10 -14.02 16.57
CA GLN A 355 -6.38 -12.88 17.12
C GLN A 355 -5.06 -12.76 16.36
N THR A 356 -4.79 -11.58 15.78
CA THR A 356 -3.45 -11.31 15.25
C THR A 356 -2.46 -11.13 16.41
N SER A 357 -1.17 -11.31 16.16
CA SER A 357 -0.12 -11.23 17.19
C SER A 357 -0.02 -9.88 17.90
N SER A 358 -0.68 -8.88 17.39
CA SER A 358 -0.69 -7.51 17.93
C SER A 358 -2.12 -7.09 18.22
N LEU A 359 -2.39 -6.66 19.44
CA LEU A 359 -3.64 -6.05 19.88
C LEU A 359 -3.82 -4.64 19.30
N SER A 360 -3.57 -4.50 18.00
CA SER A 360 -3.51 -3.23 17.30
C SER A 360 -4.50 -3.22 16.14
N SER A 361 -5.16 -2.09 15.93
CA SER A 361 -6.19 -1.91 14.91
C SER A 361 -5.74 -2.36 13.52
N ILE A 362 -6.46 -3.32 12.93
CA ILE A 362 -6.25 -3.78 11.57
C ILE A 362 -6.88 -2.77 10.62
N ARG A 363 -6.08 -2.15 9.75
CA ARG A 363 -6.53 -1.15 8.77
C ARG A 363 -6.47 -1.64 7.33
N ALA A 364 -5.57 -2.57 7.05
CA ALA A 364 -5.43 -3.21 5.74
C ALA A 364 -5.84 -4.67 5.85
N PHE A 365 -6.63 -5.15 4.89
CA PHE A 365 -7.01 -6.55 4.78
C PHE A 365 -7.17 -6.95 3.32
N HIS A 366 -6.50 -8.01 2.93
CA HIS A 366 -6.55 -8.56 1.57
C HIS A 366 -6.54 -10.09 1.59
N ILE A 367 -7.16 -10.72 0.58
CA ILE A 367 -7.23 -12.17 0.42
C ILE A 367 -6.65 -12.54 -0.94
N ASP A 368 -5.65 -13.40 -0.93
CA ASP A 368 -5.11 -14.06 -2.12
C ASP A 368 -5.75 -15.45 -2.26
N TYR A 369 -6.76 -15.53 -3.10
CA TYR A 369 -7.46 -16.79 -3.36
C TYR A 369 -6.63 -17.79 -4.17
N LYS A 370 -5.60 -17.34 -4.90
CA LYS A 370 -4.76 -18.20 -5.71
C LYS A 370 -3.82 -19.02 -4.85
N ASN A 371 -3.16 -18.37 -3.90
CA ASN A 371 -2.19 -18.98 -3.01
C ASN A 371 -2.79 -19.37 -1.64
N ASN A 372 -4.08 -19.10 -1.43
CA ASN A 372 -4.81 -19.32 -0.17
C ASN A 372 -4.20 -18.58 1.03
N TYR A 373 -3.84 -17.31 0.84
CA TYR A 373 -3.34 -16.44 1.89
C TYR A 373 -4.29 -15.31 2.24
N MET A 374 -4.22 -14.87 3.50
CA MET A 374 -4.81 -13.65 3.99
C MET A 374 -3.71 -12.73 4.51
N PHE A 375 -3.84 -11.45 4.25
CA PHE A 375 -2.90 -10.43 4.69
C PHE A 375 -3.61 -9.39 5.54
N THR A 376 -3.05 -9.07 6.70
CA THR A 376 -3.52 -7.94 7.51
C THR A 376 -2.38 -6.98 7.78
N GLY A 377 -2.68 -5.68 7.71
CA GLY A 377 -1.76 -4.62 8.11
C GLY A 377 -2.39 -3.76 9.20
N ASN A 378 -1.61 -3.42 10.22
CA ASN A 378 -2.12 -2.71 11.38
C ASN A 378 -1.52 -1.30 11.55
N VAL A 379 -2.02 -0.55 12.53
CA VAL A 379 -1.54 0.80 12.85
C VAL A 379 -0.15 0.82 13.47
N GLY A 380 0.36 -0.31 13.95
CA GLY A 380 1.73 -0.48 14.46
C GLY A 380 2.74 -0.85 13.37
N GLY A 381 2.36 -0.85 12.08
CA GLY A 381 3.25 -1.16 10.98
C GLY A 381 3.54 -2.66 10.79
N LYS A 382 2.83 -3.53 11.48
CA LYS A 382 3.00 -4.98 11.35
C LYS A 382 2.08 -5.55 10.26
N ILE A 383 2.60 -6.50 9.50
CA ILE A 383 1.90 -7.27 8.50
C ILE A 383 1.85 -8.72 8.96
N CYS A 384 0.66 -9.28 9.09
CA CYS A 384 0.49 -10.69 9.35
C CYS A 384 0.08 -11.41 8.07
N ILE A 385 0.73 -12.54 7.80
CA ILE A 385 0.44 -13.44 6.70
C ILE A 385 -0.19 -14.69 7.30
N MET A 386 -1.38 -15.01 6.86
CA MET A 386 -2.17 -16.12 7.41
C MET A 386 -2.65 -17.04 6.29
N ASN A 387 -2.79 -18.33 6.56
CA ASN A 387 -3.48 -19.24 5.66
C ASN A 387 -4.96 -18.91 5.57
N LEU A 388 -5.51 -18.91 4.37
CA LEU A 388 -6.95 -18.84 4.17
C LEU A 388 -7.58 -20.18 4.59
N PRO A 389 -8.51 -20.18 5.55
CA PRO A 389 -9.08 -21.44 5.99
C PRO A 389 -9.82 -22.19 4.86
N PRO A 390 -9.46 -23.43 4.54
CA PRO A 390 -10.37 -24.50 4.76
C PRO A 390 -9.79 -25.34 5.87
N GLN A 391 -10.48 -25.59 6.95
CA GLN A 391 -10.11 -26.67 7.84
C GLN A 391 -9.02 -26.42 8.89
N ASN A 392 -9.42 -26.33 10.10
CA ASN A 392 -8.82 -26.79 11.37
C ASN A 392 -7.31 -26.67 11.63
N LYS A 393 -6.48 -26.02 10.78
CA LYS A 393 -5.07 -25.81 11.05
C LYS A 393 -4.74 -24.36 11.31
N GLU A 394 -3.80 -24.16 12.17
CA GLU A 394 -3.29 -22.86 12.59
C GLU A 394 -2.78 -22.02 11.42
N ILE A 395 -2.90 -20.75 11.55
CA ILE A 395 -3.26 -19.85 10.48
C ILE A 395 -2.21 -18.80 10.30
N LEU A 396 -1.52 -18.38 11.37
CA LEU A 396 -0.45 -17.41 11.27
C LEU A 396 0.80 -18.10 10.71
N ILE A 397 1.21 -17.72 9.48
CA ILE A 397 2.40 -18.25 8.83
C ILE A 397 3.61 -17.42 9.19
N SER A 398 3.47 -16.10 9.12
CA SER A 398 4.58 -15.17 9.30
C SER A 398 4.09 -13.79 9.72
N GLU A 399 4.95 -13.08 10.40
CA GLU A 399 4.78 -11.68 10.73
C GLU A 399 5.95 -10.87 10.16
N ILE A 400 5.66 -9.88 9.36
CA ILE A 400 6.63 -8.93 8.85
C ILE A 400 6.49 -7.66 9.67
N SER A 401 7.51 -7.34 10.44
CA SER A 401 7.62 -6.05 11.10
C SER A 401 8.27 -5.06 10.15
N ASN A 402 7.75 -3.85 10.10
CA ASN A 402 8.29 -2.79 9.25
C ASN A 402 9.65 -2.35 9.83
N PHE A 403 10.73 -2.93 9.31
CA PHE A 403 12.08 -2.70 9.81
C PHE A 403 12.52 -1.26 9.58
N GLY A 404 12.79 -0.54 10.65
CA GLY A 404 13.62 0.66 10.66
C GLY A 404 12.93 1.98 10.32
N VAL A 405 11.66 1.99 10.00
CA VAL A 405 10.92 3.18 9.59
C VAL A 405 9.78 3.42 10.57
N GLY A 406 10.05 3.74 11.81
CA GLY A 406 9.04 4.12 12.80
C GLY A 406 7.68 3.43 12.66
N GLU A 407 6.83 3.42 13.63
CA GLU A 407 5.49 2.81 13.60
C GLU A 407 4.60 3.42 12.50
N GLN A 408 4.84 3.03 11.23
CA GLN A 408 4.04 3.53 10.11
C GLN A 408 2.78 2.70 9.95
N LYS A 409 1.66 3.37 10.09
CA LYS A 409 0.34 2.76 9.96
C LYS A 409 0.12 2.27 8.54
N ILE A 410 0.01 0.95 8.37
CA ILE A 410 -0.37 0.34 7.10
C ILE A 410 -1.87 0.54 6.92
N ARG A 411 -2.23 1.18 5.83
CA ARG A 411 -3.61 1.57 5.53
C ARG A 411 -4.30 0.58 4.62
N VAL A 412 -3.60 0.09 3.62
CA VAL A 412 -4.14 -0.76 2.57
C VAL A 412 -3.10 -1.77 2.11
N CYS A 413 -3.55 -2.91 1.60
CA CYS A 413 -2.69 -3.89 0.97
C CYS A 413 -3.40 -4.57 -0.20
N THR A 414 -2.61 -5.03 -1.15
CA THR A 414 -2.97 -5.95 -2.23
C THR A 414 -1.76 -6.83 -2.53
N ASN A 415 -1.86 -7.80 -3.43
CA ASN A 415 -0.73 -8.64 -3.76
C ASN A 415 -0.61 -8.91 -5.27
N GLU A 416 0.59 -9.32 -5.69
CA GLU A 416 0.88 -9.97 -6.96
C GLU A 416 1.05 -11.47 -6.71
N PRO A 417 0.03 -12.27 -7.02
CA PRO A 417 0.01 -13.67 -6.61
C PRO A 417 0.98 -14.57 -7.38
N ASN A 418 1.45 -14.15 -8.57
CA ASN A 418 2.37 -14.96 -9.36
C ASN A 418 3.80 -14.91 -8.83
N ASN A 419 4.20 -13.73 -8.30
CA ASN A 419 5.56 -13.48 -7.84
C ASN A 419 5.70 -13.61 -6.31
N TYR A 420 4.65 -13.99 -5.59
CA TYR A 420 4.63 -13.99 -4.12
C TYR A 420 5.01 -12.62 -3.53
N GLU A 421 4.39 -11.58 -4.03
CA GLU A 421 4.63 -10.21 -3.60
C GLU A 421 3.41 -9.63 -2.91
N LEU A 422 3.65 -8.89 -1.82
CA LEU A 422 2.64 -8.08 -1.16
C LEU A 422 2.93 -6.62 -1.42
N ILE A 423 1.91 -5.85 -1.71
CA ILE A 423 1.99 -4.41 -1.96
C ILE A 423 1.22 -3.70 -0.86
N THR A 424 1.87 -2.80 -0.14
CA THR A 424 1.25 -2.04 0.96
C THR A 424 1.33 -0.55 0.74
N GLY A 425 0.29 0.17 1.16
CA GLY A 425 0.25 1.62 1.20
C GLY A 425 0.14 2.13 2.63
N ASP A 426 0.91 3.17 2.97
CA ASP A 426 0.99 3.72 4.31
C ASP A 426 0.35 5.11 4.49
N GLU A 427 0.39 5.62 5.72
CA GLU A 427 -0.17 6.93 6.08
C GLU A 427 0.68 8.10 5.56
N ASN A 428 1.95 7.88 5.22
CA ASN A 428 2.87 8.91 4.72
C ASN A 428 2.89 9.01 3.18
N GLY A 429 2.08 8.18 2.50
CA GLY A 429 1.97 8.18 1.05
C GLY A 429 2.99 7.31 0.35
N ARG A 430 3.61 6.38 1.05
CA ARG A 430 4.56 5.44 0.50
C ARG A 430 3.88 4.14 0.11
N VAL A 431 4.33 3.57 -0.98
CA VAL A 431 4.00 2.20 -1.39
C VAL A 431 5.25 1.35 -1.23
N THR A 432 5.10 0.20 -0.60
CA THR A 432 6.17 -0.79 -0.44
C THR A 432 5.76 -2.11 -1.06
N ILE A 433 6.65 -2.71 -1.84
CA ILE A 433 6.50 -4.06 -2.37
C ILE A 433 7.39 -4.98 -1.53
N TRP A 434 6.81 -6.06 -1.04
CA TRP A 434 7.46 -7.03 -0.16
C TRP A 434 7.58 -8.38 -0.85
N ASN A 435 8.72 -9.03 -0.68
CA ASN A 435 8.87 -10.43 -1.02
C ASN A 435 8.32 -11.29 0.13
N LEU A 436 7.26 -12.04 -0.13
CA LEU A 436 6.59 -12.87 0.89
C LEU A 436 7.45 -14.05 1.37
N LYS A 437 8.42 -14.52 0.55
CA LYS A 437 9.31 -15.61 0.92
C LYS A 437 10.37 -15.16 1.92
N THR A 438 10.92 -13.98 1.75
CA THR A 438 12.01 -13.44 2.58
C THR A 438 11.54 -12.48 3.66
N GLY A 439 10.31 -11.98 3.58
CA GLY A 439 9.77 -10.93 4.45
C GLY A 439 10.46 -9.56 4.29
N LYS A 440 11.29 -9.38 3.25
CA LYS A 440 12.05 -8.15 3.02
C LYS A 440 11.39 -7.26 1.98
N PRO A 441 11.53 -5.93 2.07
CA PRO A 441 11.06 -5.03 1.04
C PRO A 441 11.92 -5.18 -0.23
N ILE A 442 11.25 -5.29 -1.39
CA ILE A 442 11.88 -5.29 -2.71
C ILE A 442 12.01 -3.85 -3.21
N TYR A 443 10.93 -3.07 -3.08
CA TYR A 443 10.83 -1.73 -3.62
C TYR A 443 9.98 -0.83 -2.74
N LEU A 444 10.37 0.46 -2.64
CA LEU A 444 9.61 1.48 -1.91
C LEU A 444 9.69 2.81 -2.66
N TRP A 445 8.56 3.52 -2.79
CA TRP A 445 8.53 4.87 -3.35
C TRP A 445 7.43 5.72 -2.72
N GLU A 446 7.57 7.04 -2.84
CA GLU A 446 6.54 7.99 -2.44
C GLU A 446 5.52 8.15 -3.56
N ALA A 447 4.40 7.45 -3.46
CA ALA A 447 3.31 7.56 -4.42
C ALA A 447 2.51 8.85 -4.22
N HIS A 448 2.21 9.21 -2.98
CA HIS A 448 1.45 10.42 -2.60
C HIS A 448 2.21 11.19 -1.52
N PRO A 449 3.21 12.02 -1.87
CA PRO A 449 4.08 12.69 -0.90
C PRO A 449 3.30 13.45 0.17
N LYS A 450 3.60 13.16 1.45
CA LYS A 450 2.97 13.76 2.63
C LYS A 450 1.46 13.57 2.73
N SER A 451 0.91 12.56 2.04
CA SER A 451 -0.52 12.30 2.01
C SER A 451 -0.80 10.81 2.12
N ALA A 452 -1.67 10.41 3.05
CA ALA A 452 -2.00 9.00 3.25
C ALA A 452 -2.57 8.36 1.98
N ILE A 453 -2.11 7.15 1.69
CA ILE A 453 -2.73 6.28 0.70
C ILE A 453 -3.99 5.70 1.34
N THR A 454 -5.10 5.81 0.65
CA THR A 454 -6.41 5.37 1.15
C THR A 454 -6.87 4.09 0.50
N GLN A 455 -6.47 3.86 -0.74
CA GLN A 455 -6.78 2.64 -1.47
C GLN A 455 -5.70 2.31 -2.49
N ILE A 456 -5.47 1.03 -2.72
CA ILE A 456 -4.65 0.50 -3.80
C ILE A 456 -5.38 -0.63 -4.51
N TRP A 457 -5.16 -0.73 -5.81
CA TRP A 457 -5.68 -1.80 -6.62
C TRP A 457 -4.63 -2.21 -7.66
N TYR A 458 -4.36 -3.51 -7.77
CA TYR A 458 -3.39 -4.05 -8.70
C TYR A 458 -4.09 -4.79 -9.84
N GLN A 459 -3.66 -4.52 -11.06
CA GLN A 459 -4.13 -5.16 -12.28
C GLN A 459 -3.03 -6.08 -12.83
N PRO A 460 -3.14 -7.40 -12.60
CA PRO A 460 -2.07 -8.34 -12.92
C PRO A 460 -1.75 -8.44 -14.42
N GLU A 461 -2.78 -8.35 -15.27
CA GLU A 461 -2.65 -8.57 -16.71
C GLU A 461 -1.79 -7.51 -17.41
N GLN A 462 -1.73 -6.32 -16.84
CA GLN A 462 -0.99 -5.17 -17.40
C GLN A 462 0.12 -4.70 -16.46
N HIS A 463 0.31 -5.35 -15.32
CA HIS A 463 1.24 -4.94 -14.25
C HIS A 463 1.04 -3.47 -13.82
N LEU A 464 -0.23 -3.03 -13.75
CA LEU A 464 -0.58 -1.68 -13.34
C LEU A 464 -1.03 -1.64 -11.89
N LEU A 465 -0.46 -0.72 -11.13
CA LEU A 465 -0.89 -0.41 -9.77
C LEU A 465 -1.60 0.93 -9.73
N TRP A 466 -2.82 0.94 -9.23
CA TRP A 466 -3.61 2.14 -9.00
C TRP A 466 -3.52 2.52 -7.53
N THR A 467 -3.27 3.80 -7.26
CA THR A 467 -3.19 4.34 -5.90
C THR A 467 -4.06 5.57 -5.76
N GLY A 468 -4.86 5.62 -4.69
CA GLY A 468 -5.66 6.79 -4.33
C GLY A 468 -5.16 7.41 -3.03
N GLY A 469 -5.10 8.73 -2.97
CA GLY A 469 -4.59 9.46 -1.82
C GLY A 469 -5.50 10.59 -1.34
N LYS A 470 -5.25 11.04 -0.12
CA LYS A 470 -5.90 12.23 0.45
C LYS A 470 -5.49 13.52 -0.27
N ASP A 471 -4.48 13.49 -1.14
CA ASP A 471 -3.98 14.57 -1.99
C ASP A 471 -4.85 14.86 -3.21
N LEU A 472 -6.08 14.34 -3.26
CA LEU A 472 -7.05 14.51 -4.33
C LEU A 472 -6.64 13.83 -5.66
N ARG A 473 -5.78 12.81 -5.60
CA ARG A 473 -5.22 12.17 -6.80
C ARG A 473 -5.50 10.69 -6.82
N ILE A 474 -5.66 10.18 -8.03
CA ILE A 474 -5.52 8.76 -8.36
C ILE A 474 -4.38 8.65 -9.35
N LYS A 475 -3.39 7.84 -9.03
CA LYS A 475 -2.20 7.63 -9.85
C LYS A 475 -2.12 6.19 -10.30
N ILE A 476 -1.63 5.99 -11.52
CA ILE A 476 -1.41 4.67 -12.11
C ILE A 476 0.09 4.52 -12.34
N TRP A 477 0.60 3.41 -11.86
CA TRP A 477 2.01 3.06 -11.89
C TRP A 477 2.22 1.81 -12.71
N GLN A 478 3.17 1.81 -13.62
CA GLN A 478 3.65 0.60 -14.28
C GLN A 478 4.65 -0.08 -13.36
N LEU A 479 4.36 -1.31 -12.96
CA LEU A 479 5.31 -2.17 -12.26
C LEU A 479 6.12 -2.98 -13.29
N PRO A 480 7.38 -3.33 -13.00
CA PRO A 480 8.16 -4.22 -13.84
C PRO A 480 7.55 -5.63 -13.89
N GLU A 481 7.67 -6.30 -15.03
CA GLU A 481 7.13 -7.66 -15.22
C GLU A 481 7.79 -8.68 -14.28
N LYS A 482 9.05 -8.50 -13.99
CA LYS A 482 9.79 -9.32 -13.02
C LYS A 482 10.75 -8.46 -12.23
N TRP A 483 10.67 -8.56 -10.92
CA TRP A 483 11.74 -8.10 -10.06
C TRP A 483 12.86 -9.12 -10.13
N LEU A 484 14.02 -8.73 -10.66
CA LEU A 484 15.14 -9.64 -10.84
C LEU A 484 15.78 -9.94 -9.47
N SER A 485 15.24 -10.95 -8.79
CA SER A 485 15.96 -11.66 -7.74
C SER A 485 16.31 -13.05 -8.27
N LYS A 486 17.56 -13.28 -8.59
CA LYS A 486 18.06 -14.60 -8.99
C LYS A 486 17.94 -15.68 -7.88
N GLU A 487 17.55 -15.32 -6.69
CA GLU A 487 17.42 -16.23 -5.54
C GLU A 487 16.08 -16.97 -5.46
N VAL A 488 15.14 -16.72 -6.37
CA VAL A 488 13.76 -17.25 -6.25
C VAL A 488 13.62 -18.65 -6.81
N ASP A 489 14.53 -19.14 -7.64
CA ASP A 489 14.36 -20.42 -8.34
C ASP A 489 14.88 -21.66 -7.59
N THR A 490 15.42 -21.53 -6.37
CA THR A 490 15.99 -22.66 -5.62
C THR A 490 15.30 -23.02 -4.30
N PHE A 491 14.21 -22.35 -3.95
CA PHE A 491 13.43 -22.76 -2.78
C PHE A 491 12.31 -23.71 -3.17
N GLU A 492 12.60 -25.00 -3.14
CA GLU A 492 11.59 -26.06 -3.19
C GLU A 492 10.60 -25.90 -2.02
N LYS A 493 9.33 -26.27 -2.28
CA LYS A 493 8.21 -26.26 -1.31
C LYS A 493 8.52 -26.92 0.06
N ASN A 494 9.63 -27.64 0.16
CA ASN A 494 10.06 -28.35 1.35
C ASN A 494 10.75 -27.49 2.42
N GLU A 495 11.33 -26.33 2.07
CA GLU A 495 12.05 -25.53 3.07
C GLU A 495 11.12 -24.63 3.90
N VAL A 496 10.02 -24.17 3.33
CA VAL A 496 9.02 -23.40 4.10
C VAL A 496 8.35 -24.29 5.14
N SER A 497 8.08 -25.55 4.81
CA SER A 497 7.55 -26.53 5.77
C SER A 497 8.57 -26.88 6.85
N ASN A 498 9.86 -26.95 6.52
CA ASN A 498 10.93 -27.26 7.48
C ASN A 498 11.28 -26.09 8.41
N LEU A 499 11.23 -24.84 7.93
CA LEU A 499 11.41 -23.67 8.81
C LEU A 499 10.23 -23.50 9.78
N THR A 500 9.03 -23.77 9.30
CA THR A 500 7.81 -23.73 10.13
C THR A 500 7.81 -24.86 11.16
N ALA A 501 8.25 -26.06 10.77
CA ALA A 501 8.41 -27.21 11.67
C ALA A 501 9.47 -26.93 12.75
N LYS A 502 10.64 -26.39 12.39
CA LYS A 502 11.68 -25.98 13.36
C LYS A 502 11.23 -24.91 14.35
N LEU A 503 10.51 -23.89 13.88
CA LEU A 503 9.96 -22.85 14.76
C LEU A 503 8.87 -23.37 15.70
N ILE A 504 8.12 -24.39 15.29
CA ILE A 504 7.13 -25.08 16.12
C ILE A 504 7.84 -25.98 17.15
N GLU A 505 8.87 -26.73 16.74
CA GLU A 505 9.70 -27.54 17.65
C GLU A 505 10.39 -26.68 18.70
N GLU A 506 11.06 -25.59 18.33
CA GLU A 506 11.69 -24.66 19.29
C GLU A 506 10.69 -24.02 20.26
N LYS A 507 9.44 -23.76 19.83
CA LYS A 507 8.40 -23.27 20.74
C LYS A 507 7.83 -24.38 21.64
N MET A 508 7.72 -25.59 21.15
CA MET A 508 7.28 -26.74 21.93
C MET A 508 8.34 -27.13 22.98
N GLU A 509 9.62 -27.10 22.63
CA GLU A 509 10.71 -27.29 23.59
C GLU A 509 10.74 -26.24 24.68
N LYS A 510 10.50 -24.96 24.35
CA LYS A 510 10.37 -23.87 25.34
C LYS A 510 9.14 -23.98 26.24
N ILE A 511 8.08 -24.62 25.77
CA ILE A 511 6.87 -24.86 26.56
C ILE A 511 7.10 -26.08 27.47
N ASN A 512 7.76 -27.13 26.97
CA ASN A 512 8.07 -28.32 27.75
C ASN A 512 9.16 -28.06 28.79
N SER A 513 10.20 -27.30 28.48
CA SER A 513 11.24 -26.90 29.45
C SER A 513 10.73 -25.99 30.56
N LYS A 514 9.58 -25.33 30.39
CA LYS A 514 8.89 -24.61 31.47
C LYS A 514 8.01 -25.50 32.33
N LYS A 515 7.59 -26.68 31.84
CA LYS A 515 6.80 -27.65 32.61
C LYS A 515 7.66 -28.56 33.50
N ASP A 516 8.91 -28.78 33.12
CA ASP A 516 9.84 -29.62 33.87
C ASP A 516 10.61 -28.86 34.99
N GLY A 517 10.28 -27.58 35.21
CA GLY A 517 10.90 -26.73 36.22
C GLY A 517 10.04 -26.33 37.41
N GLU A 518 8.79 -26.82 37.48
CA GLU A 518 7.86 -26.54 38.58
C GLU A 518 7.25 -27.84 39.11
N GLU A 519 8.03 -28.64 39.80
CA GLU A 519 7.58 -29.54 40.85
C GLU A 519 8.29 -29.09 42.14
N ASP A 520 7.57 -28.39 42.96
CA ASP A 520 7.52 -28.34 44.43
C ASP A 520 7.16 -26.93 44.94
N SER A 521 5.97 -26.72 45.35
CA SER A 521 5.55 -26.28 46.68
C SER A 521 4.14 -25.69 46.65
N ASP A 522 3.31 -26.40 47.37
CA ASP A 522 2.21 -25.96 48.26
C ASP A 522 1.16 -24.94 47.80
N ASP A 523 -0.04 -25.50 47.76
CA ASP A 523 -1.31 -25.03 48.33
C ASP A 523 -1.92 -23.69 47.87
N ASP A 524 -3.18 -23.91 47.46
CA ASP A 524 -4.37 -23.07 47.64
C ASP A 524 -4.64 -21.93 46.66
N ASP A 525 -5.83 -22.06 46.08
CA ASP A 525 -6.65 -20.99 45.49
C ASP A 525 -6.25 -20.43 44.15
N LEU A 526 -6.68 -21.09 43.08
CA LEU A 526 -7.19 -20.43 41.86
C LEU A 526 -7.75 -21.45 40.84
N ASN A 527 -8.71 -22.25 41.33
CA ASN A 527 -9.68 -22.89 40.43
C ASN A 527 -10.76 -21.86 40.07
N GLY A 528 -10.80 -21.41 38.85
CA GLY A 528 -11.95 -20.73 38.37
C GLY A 528 -11.78 -19.66 37.32
N TRP A 529 -11.14 -19.98 36.20
CA TRP A 529 -11.37 -19.19 34.97
C TRP A 529 -10.92 -19.98 33.73
N CYS A 530 -11.57 -21.09 33.49
CA CYS A 530 -11.61 -21.71 32.18
C CYS A 530 -12.95 -22.39 31.99
N TYR A 531 -13.58 -22.08 30.87
CA TYR A 531 -14.84 -22.65 30.37
C TYR A 531 -16.14 -22.23 31.07
N ARG A 532 -16.75 -21.15 30.60
CA ARG A 532 -18.19 -21.08 30.32
C ARG A 532 -18.48 -20.09 29.20
N ASN A 533 -19.02 -20.66 28.17
CA ASN A 533 -20.02 -20.18 27.23
C ASN A 533 -20.47 -18.72 27.40
N PHE A 534 -20.18 -17.88 26.37
CA PHE A 534 -21.24 -17.11 25.71
C PHE A 534 -20.79 -16.78 24.31
#